data_8702e1b086c543e87acd23ab2b38e614
#
_entry.id   8702e1b086c543e87acd23ab2b38e614
#
_cell.length_a   1.000
_cell.length_b   1.000
_cell.length_c   1.000
_cell.angle_alpha   90.00
_cell.angle_beta   90.00
_cell.angle_gamma   90.00
#
_symmetry.space_group_name_H-M   'P 1'
#
loop_
_entity.id
_entity.type
_entity.pdbx_description
1 polymer ?
#
loop_
_entity_poly.entity_id
_entity_poly.type
_entity_poly.pdbx_seq_one_letter_code
_entity_poly.pdbx_strand_id
1 'polypeptide(L)'
;FAESNTGHTWEKPDLGDGTNIVMNSSGHETGWGVFMPTRILYDPQEDQPKWRWKMVLWERPIADTKAGICLAVSEDGLAWSHLHERPIITGANDAMSMIAAVPGTKAPRDGQFLLYQQTWKHNPTLPKERDNLVDLHRRVSLWFNAGSFAGSWTGPITILEPDEQDPADLQHYWLSPYATRSGYGGLLLCHHTQDQTMDVQRVTSDDGWSWSRADDRQPLLPLGERGSFDCGMVTASSMPCRFGDQVLLPYNGRATVHDQLQRYPGDAAIDPGIGLVE
;
A
#
# COMPACT_ATOMS: atom_id res chain seq x y z
N PHE A 1 -6.90 5.49 -15.28
CA PHE A 1 -8.10 6.06 -14.67
C PHE A 1 -9.33 5.22 -15.01
N ALA A 2 -10.22 5.06 -14.04
CA ALA A 2 -11.54 4.46 -14.21
C ALA A 2 -12.49 5.12 -13.21
N GLU A 3 -13.77 5.12 -13.50
CA GLU A 3 -14.81 5.72 -12.67
C GLU A 3 -16.01 4.81 -12.50
N SER A 4 -16.72 4.97 -11.39
CA SER A 4 -17.92 4.21 -11.06
C SER A 4 -18.87 5.02 -10.19
N ASN A 5 -20.16 4.91 -10.46
CA ASN A 5 -21.21 5.49 -9.63
C ASN A 5 -21.74 4.52 -8.56
N THR A 6 -21.38 3.24 -8.65
CA THR A 6 -21.89 2.18 -7.77
C THR A 6 -20.81 1.42 -7.02
N GLY A 7 -19.55 1.51 -7.45
CA GLY A 7 -18.45 0.68 -6.97
C GLY A 7 -18.38 -0.73 -7.58
N HIS A 8 -19.46 -1.15 -8.28
CA HIS A 8 -19.55 -2.50 -8.87
C HIS A 8 -19.24 -2.52 -10.37
N THR A 9 -19.65 -1.49 -11.09
CA THR A 9 -19.44 -1.35 -12.54
C THR A 9 -18.52 -0.17 -12.79
N TRP A 10 -17.45 -0.39 -13.55
CA TRP A 10 -16.42 0.60 -13.80
C TRP A 10 -16.27 0.90 -15.27
N GLU A 11 -16.18 2.17 -15.61
CA GLU A 11 -15.92 2.68 -16.95
C GLU A 11 -14.48 3.17 -17.06
N LYS A 12 -13.88 2.99 -18.23
CA LYS A 12 -12.56 3.49 -18.58
C LYS A 12 -12.70 4.53 -19.69
N PRO A 13 -12.99 5.80 -19.35
CA PRO A 13 -13.19 6.83 -20.35
C PRO A 13 -11.91 7.11 -21.13
N ASP A 14 -12.07 7.43 -22.40
CA ASP A 14 -10.98 7.99 -23.21
C ASP A 14 -10.68 9.41 -22.74
N LEU A 15 -9.42 9.67 -22.37
CA LEU A 15 -8.97 10.97 -21.88
C LEU A 15 -8.53 11.92 -23.02
N GLY A 16 -8.83 11.57 -24.28
CA GLY A 16 -8.57 12.39 -25.46
C GLY A 16 -7.40 11.94 -26.32
N ASP A 17 -6.72 10.86 -25.92
CA ASP A 17 -5.60 10.25 -26.65
C ASP A 17 -5.85 8.77 -27.04
N GLY A 18 -7.09 8.31 -26.92
CA GLY A 18 -7.50 6.92 -27.15
C GLY A 18 -7.19 5.98 -25.97
N THR A 19 -6.76 6.52 -24.82
CA THR A 19 -6.44 5.75 -23.63
C THR A 19 -7.09 6.32 -22.36
N ASN A 20 -7.05 5.57 -21.28
CA ASN A 20 -7.39 6.03 -19.93
C ASN A 20 -6.17 6.10 -19.02
N ILE A 21 -4.98 6.17 -19.59
CA ILE A 21 -3.72 6.22 -18.86
C ILE A 21 -3.44 7.65 -18.40
N VAL A 22 -3.30 7.85 -17.10
CA VAL A 22 -3.03 9.17 -16.50
C VAL A 22 -1.54 9.43 -16.23
N MET A 23 -0.75 8.36 -16.17
CA MET A 23 0.71 8.45 -15.96
C MET A 23 1.38 7.19 -16.47
N ASN A 24 2.50 7.37 -17.15
CA ASN A 24 3.37 6.29 -17.59
C ASN A 24 4.61 6.21 -16.68
N SER A 25 5.20 5.03 -16.61
CA SER A 25 6.50 4.86 -15.95
C SER A 25 7.61 5.53 -16.76
N SER A 26 8.75 5.77 -16.10
CA SER A 26 10.01 6.15 -16.76
C SER A 26 10.58 5.05 -17.68
N GLY A 27 10.08 3.82 -17.56
CA GLY A 27 10.53 2.64 -18.31
C GLY A 27 11.82 1.99 -17.79
N HIS A 28 12.39 2.48 -16.69
CA HIS A 28 13.61 1.92 -16.12
C HIS A 28 13.33 0.77 -15.16
N GLU A 29 13.91 -0.39 -15.41
CA GLU A 29 13.80 -1.58 -14.57
C GLU A 29 14.40 -1.36 -13.18
N THR A 30 13.80 -2.01 -12.17
CA THR A 30 14.20 -1.85 -10.77
C THR A 30 14.56 -3.13 -10.05
N GLY A 31 14.16 -4.27 -10.52
CA GLY A 31 14.23 -5.56 -9.83
C GLY A 31 12.88 -6.01 -9.25
N TRP A 32 11.93 -5.10 -9.05
CA TRP A 32 10.54 -5.40 -8.61
C TRP A 32 9.49 -4.84 -9.57
N GLY A 33 9.87 -4.60 -10.83
CA GLY A 33 9.06 -3.99 -11.87
C GLY A 33 9.52 -2.58 -12.19
N VAL A 34 8.76 -1.86 -13.01
CA VAL A 34 9.15 -0.53 -13.52
C VAL A 34 8.46 0.62 -12.80
N PHE A 35 7.24 0.39 -12.28
CA PHE A 35 6.39 1.45 -11.78
C PHE A 35 5.30 0.91 -10.86
N MET A 36 5.15 1.50 -9.66
CA MET A 36 4.07 1.17 -8.74
C MET A 36 3.51 2.43 -8.06
N PRO A 37 2.40 3.01 -8.55
CA PRO A 37 1.66 4.02 -7.82
C PRO A 37 0.89 3.33 -6.70
N THR A 38 1.08 3.79 -5.45
CA THR A 38 0.52 3.07 -4.31
C THR A 38 -0.55 3.85 -3.57
N ARG A 39 -0.50 5.16 -3.61
CA ARG A 39 -1.48 6.01 -2.93
C ARG A 39 -1.66 7.34 -3.61
N ILE A 40 -2.92 7.75 -3.74
CA ILE A 40 -3.34 9.07 -4.18
C ILE A 40 -4.10 9.73 -3.04
N LEU A 41 -3.79 10.99 -2.75
CA LEU A 41 -4.48 11.85 -1.81
C LEU A 41 -5.00 13.09 -2.53
N TYR A 42 -6.20 13.51 -2.17
CA TYR A 42 -6.74 14.82 -2.53
C TYR A 42 -6.71 15.74 -1.33
N ASP A 43 -6.07 16.89 -1.47
CA ASP A 43 -5.92 17.90 -0.44
C ASP A 43 -6.61 19.20 -0.88
N PRO A 44 -7.87 19.43 -0.47
CA PRO A 44 -8.62 20.62 -0.86
C PRO A 44 -8.10 21.89 -0.20
N GLN A 45 -7.25 21.78 0.84
CA GLN A 45 -6.67 22.91 1.56
C GLN A 45 -5.32 23.36 0.99
N GLU A 46 -4.80 22.64 -0.01
CA GLU A 46 -3.56 23.01 -0.67
C GLU A 46 -3.72 24.34 -1.44
N ASP A 47 -2.91 25.32 -1.11
CA ASP A 47 -2.95 26.66 -1.70
C ASP A 47 -2.54 26.68 -3.17
N GLN A 48 -1.66 25.76 -3.57
CA GLN A 48 -1.23 25.61 -4.96
C GLN A 48 -2.13 24.62 -5.71
N PRO A 49 -3.00 25.06 -6.63
CA PRO A 49 -3.94 24.16 -7.31
C PRO A 49 -3.27 22.93 -7.94
N LYS A 50 -2.11 23.11 -8.57
CA LYS A 50 -1.33 22.03 -9.20
C LYS A 50 -0.82 20.96 -8.25
N TRP A 51 -0.96 21.14 -6.92
CA TRP A 51 -0.51 20.21 -5.88
C TRP A 51 -1.67 19.61 -5.08
N ARG A 52 -2.92 19.91 -5.43
CA ARG A 52 -4.10 19.39 -4.70
C ARG A 52 -4.20 17.87 -4.74
N TRP A 53 -3.80 17.27 -5.84
CA TRP A 53 -3.65 15.83 -5.91
C TRP A 53 -2.19 15.46 -5.70
N LYS A 54 -1.96 14.51 -4.82
CA LYS A 54 -0.64 14.05 -4.39
C LYS A 54 -0.57 12.54 -4.55
N MET A 55 0.50 12.05 -5.16
CA MET A 55 0.72 10.61 -5.35
C MET A 55 2.06 10.22 -4.77
N VAL A 56 2.11 9.10 -4.07
CA VAL A 56 3.33 8.39 -3.74
C VAL A 56 3.45 7.18 -4.65
N LEU A 57 4.62 7.02 -5.24
CA LEU A 57 4.91 5.95 -6.19
C LEU A 57 6.34 5.45 -6.01
N TRP A 58 6.58 4.23 -6.44
CA TRP A 58 7.89 3.63 -6.46
C TRP A 58 8.31 3.40 -7.90
N GLU A 59 9.48 3.92 -8.25
CA GLU A 59 10.12 3.73 -9.56
C GLU A 59 11.60 4.12 -9.54
N ARG A 60 12.24 3.93 -10.68
CA ARG A 60 13.56 4.45 -11.00
C ARG A 60 13.38 5.56 -12.04
N PRO A 61 13.28 6.85 -11.65
CA PRO A 61 12.83 7.93 -12.54
C PRO A 61 13.84 8.25 -13.65
N ILE A 62 15.12 8.08 -13.39
CA ILE A 62 16.20 8.24 -14.38
C ILE A 62 17.23 7.12 -14.25
N ALA A 63 17.87 6.76 -15.36
CA ALA A 63 18.74 5.58 -15.47
C ALA A 63 19.94 5.55 -14.50
N ASP A 64 20.46 6.71 -14.13
CA ASP A 64 21.62 6.84 -13.23
C ASP A 64 21.26 6.91 -11.75
N THR A 65 19.99 6.71 -11.39
CA THR A 65 19.54 6.65 -10.00
C THR A 65 19.25 5.22 -9.53
N LYS A 66 19.17 5.04 -8.21
CA LYS A 66 18.53 3.86 -7.63
C LYS A 66 17.01 4.03 -7.67
N ALA A 67 16.29 2.93 -7.73
CA ALA A 67 14.86 2.93 -7.49
C ALA A 67 14.55 3.39 -6.05
N GLY A 68 13.39 3.97 -5.85
CA GLY A 68 12.97 4.45 -4.56
C GLY A 68 11.60 5.10 -4.59
N ILE A 69 11.23 5.72 -3.48
CA ILE A 69 9.96 6.41 -3.34
C ILE A 69 10.04 7.77 -4.00
N CYS A 70 9.15 8.00 -4.94
CA CYS A 70 8.97 9.25 -5.67
C CYS A 70 7.62 9.89 -5.31
N LEU A 71 7.53 11.20 -5.54
CA LEU A 71 6.30 11.97 -5.36
C LEU A 71 5.87 12.55 -6.71
N ALA A 72 4.56 12.53 -6.96
CA ALA A 72 3.95 13.21 -8.08
C ALA A 72 2.76 14.05 -7.62
N VAL A 73 2.44 15.08 -8.39
CA VAL A 73 1.36 16.02 -8.12
C VAL A 73 0.52 16.24 -9.37
N SER A 74 -0.73 16.66 -9.15
CA SER A 74 -1.65 17.01 -10.22
C SER A 74 -2.67 18.05 -9.73
N GLU A 75 -3.20 18.85 -10.65
CA GLU A 75 -4.30 19.78 -10.38
C GLU A 75 -5.67 19.08 -10.48
N ASP A 76 -5.81 18.13 -11.39
CA ASP A 76 -7.09 17.52 -11.78
C ASP A 76 -7.17 16.01 -11.47
N GLY A 77 -6.05 15.39 -11.04
CA GLY A 77 -5.96 13.94 -10.82
C GLY A 77 -5.78 13.13 -12.11
N LEU A 78 -5.69 13.79 -13.26
CA LEU A 78 -5.54 13.17 -14.58
C LEU A 78 -4.18 13.46 -15.20
N ALA A 79 -3.72 14.71 -15.16
CA ALA A 79 -2.39 15.10 -15.65
C ALA A 79 -1.39 15.16 -14.47
N TRP A 80 -0.46 14.22 -14.43
CA TRP A 80 0.51 14.06 -13.33
C TRP A 80 1.91 14.49 -13.73
N SER A 81 2.62 15.08 -12.78
CA SER A 81 4.03 15.45 -12.90
C SER A 81 4.81 15.00 -11.68
N HIS A 82 6.02 14.47 -11.89
CA HIS A 82 6.95 14.21 -10.80
C HIS A 82 7.30 15.52 -10.08
N LEU A 83 7.32 15.45 -8.75
CA LEU A 83 7.68 16.61 -7.93
C LEU A 83 9.20 16.80 -7.85
N HIS A 84 9.95 15.71 -7.98
CA HIS A 84 11.41 15.67 -7.96
C HIS A 84 11.94 14.78 -9.07
N GLU A 85 13.11 15.11 -9.61
CA GLU A 85 13.81 14.29 -10.62
C GLU A 85 14.39 12.98 -10.03
N ARG A 86 14.54 12.91 -8.72
CA ARG A 86 15.12 11.78 -8.01
C ARG A 86 14.18 11.29 -6.89
N PRO A 87 14.26 10.01 -6.51
CA PRO A 87 13.52 9.51 -5.37
C PRO A 87 13.85 10.32 -4.10
N ILE A 88 12.83 10.60 -3.30
CA ILE A 88 12.97 11.25 -1.99
C ILE A 88 13.54 10.29 -0.94
N ILE A 89 13.30 8.98 -1.12
CA ILE A 89 13.82 7.91 -0.28
C ILE A 89 14.37 6.83 -1.22
N THR A 90 15.69 6.63 -1.20
CA THR A 90 16.36 5.61 -2.01
C THR A 90 16.60 4.33 -1.21
N GLY A 91 16.74 3.20 -1.91
CA GLY A 91 16.93 1.89 -1.29
C GLY A 91 15.70 1.37 -0.55
N ALA A 92 14.57 2.01 -0.75
CA ALA A 92 13.24 1.57 -0.34
C ALA A 92 12.74 0.45 -1.25
N ASN A 93 11.72 -0.28 -0.83
CA ASN A 93 10.97 -1.19 -1.67
C ASN A 93 9.62 -0.58 -2.10
N ASP A 94 8.90 -1.30 -2.94
CA ASP A 94 7.62 -0.90 -3.53
C ASP A 94 6.43 -0.98 -2.56
N ALA A 95 6.57 -1.61 -1.40
CA ALA A 95 5.50 -1.76 -0.42
C ALA A 95 5.42 -0.54 0.50
N MET A 96 4.62 0.44 0.11
CA MET A 96 4.45 1.70 0.83
C MET A 96 3.03 2.24 0.66
N SER A 97 2.62 3.11 1.57
CA SER A 97 1.36 3.86 1.50
C SER A 97 1.50 5.18 2.24
N MET A 98 0.57 6.09 2.06
CA MET A 98 0.62 7.42 2.65
C MET A 98 -0.76 7.91 3.07
N ILE A 99 -0.79 8.76 4.09
CA ILE A 99 -1.98 9.51 4.50
C ILE A 99 -1.58 10.92 4.93
N ALA A 100 -2.47 11.88 4.75
CA ALA A 100 -2.35 13.16 5.44
C ALA A 100 -2.71 12.99 6.92
N ALA A 101 -2.05 13.71 7.80
CA ALA A 101 -2.36 13.70 9.23
C ALA A 101 -3.82 14.12 9.46
N VAL A 102 -4.52 13.34 10.30
CA VAL A 102 -5.93 13.63 10.63
C VAL A 102 -5.97 14.81 11.60
N PRO A 103 -6.69 15.90 11.28
CA PRO A 103 -6.79 17.06 12.14
C PRO A 103 -7.30 16.70 13.55
N GLY A 104 -6.68 17.27 14.57
CA GLY A 104 -7.05 17.04 15.97
C GLY A 104 -6.52 15.76 16.59
N THR A 105 -5.79 14.95 15.84
CA THR A 105 -5.06 13.79 16.38
C THR A 105 -3.72 14.20 16.99
N LYS A 106 -3.12 13.31 17.78
CA LYS A 106 -1.77 13.50 18.34
C LYS A 106 -0.66 13.20 17.33
N ALA A 107 -0.98 13.24 16.03
CA ALA A 107 0.01 13.01 14.98
C ALA A 107 1.27 13.86 15.20
N PRO A 108 2.46 13.37 14.86
CA PRO A 108 3.69 14.11 15.09
C PRO A 108 3.70 15.41 14.27
N ARG A 109 3.34 16.54 14.91
CA ARG A 109 3.34 17.92 14.41
C ARG A 109 2.29 18.27 13.35
N ASP A 110 1.76 19.48 13.38
CA ASP A 110 0.69 19.97 12.51
C ASP A 110 1.06 19.98 11.01
N GLY A 111 0.10 19.67 10.15
CA GLY A 111 0.20 19.82 8.71
C GLY A 111 0.97 18.73 7.96
N GLN A 112 0.91 17.47 8.39
CA GLN A 112 1.88 16.46 8.00
C GLN A 112 1.35 15.36 7.12
N PHE A 113 2.29 14.75 6.41
CA PHE A 113 2.11 13.51 5.69
C PHE A 113 2.84 12.39 6.43
N LEU A 114 2.16 11.26 6.58
CA LEU A 114 2.67 10.03 7.17
C LEU A 114 2.80 8.99 6.06
N LEU A 115 4.02 8.53 5.81
CA LEU A 115 4.33 7.52 4.80
C LEU A 115 4.78 6.24 5.51
N TYR A 116 4.07 5.17 5.25
CA TYR A 116 4.34 3.85 5.80
C TYR A 116 5.02 3.01 4.75
N GLN A 117 6.16 2.45 5.10
CA GLN A 117 7.01 1.69 4.20
C GLN A 117 7.37 0.36 4.82
N GLN A 118 7.40 -0.69 4.02
CA GLN A 118 8.04 -1.93 4.42
C GLN A 118 9.55 -1.68 4.60
N THR A 119 10.06 -2.07 5.75
CA THR A 119 11.49 -2.15 6.04
C THR A 119 11.84 -3.56 6.51
N TRP A 120 13.14 -3.84 6.62
CA TRP A 120 13.61 -5.17 6.96
C TRP A 120 14.48 -5.17 8.21
N LYS A 121 14.39 -6.27 8.96
CA LYS A 121 15.26 -6.58 10.09
C LYS A 121 15.97 -7.88 9.77
N HIS A 122 17.28 -7.94 10.01
CA HIS A 122 18.02 -9.19 9.88
C HIS A 122 17.54 -10.21 10.91
N ASN A 123 17.14 -11.37 10.47
CA ASN A 123 16.71 -12.50 11.30
C ASN A 123 17.02 -13.84 10.61
N PRO A 124 18.21 -14.43 10.85
CA PRO A 124 18.64 -15.64 10.18
C PRO A 124 17.91 -16.91 10.65
N THR A 125 17.10 -16.81 11.70
CA THR A 125 16.44 -18.00 12.30
C THR A 125 15.06 -18.29 11.71
N LEU A 126 14.53 -17.41 10.84
CA LEU A 126 13.20 -17.61 10.25
C LEU A 126 13.22 -18.72 9.19
N PRO A 127 12.23 -19.61 9.19
CA PRO A 127 12.05 -20.58 8.13
C PRO A 127 11.64 -19.87 6.83
N LYS A 128 12.50 -19.90 5.80
CA LYS A 128 12.32 -19.14 4.56
C LYS A 128 12.65 -19.94 3.31
N GLU A 129 12.14 -21.14 3.21
CA GLU A 129 12.46 -22.02 2.07
C GLU A 129 12.00 -21.47 0.72
N ARG A 130 10.95 -20.64 0.70
CA ARG A 130 10.32 -20.12 -0.53
C ARG A 130 10.32 -18.59 -0.62
N ASP A 131 10.71 -17.88 0.43
CA ASP A 131 10.66 -16.41 0.45
C ASP A 131 11.80 -15.80 -0.40
N ASN A 132 11.49 -14.74 -1.12
CA ASN A 132 12.46 -13.96 -1.91
C ASN A 132 13.44 -13.15 -1.04
N LEU A 133 13.14 -12.95 0.25
CA LEU A 133 14.03 -12.27 1.20
C LEU A 133 14.66 -13.28 2.15
N VAL A 134 15.92 -13.60 1.91
CA VAL A 134 16.70 -14.51 2.77
C VAL A 134 17.21 -13.73 3.99
N ASP A 135 17.06 -14.32 5.19
CA ASP A 135 17.51 -13.76 6.47
C ASP A 135 16.96 -12.36 6.81
N LEU A 136 15.88 -11.95 6.18
CA LEU A 136 15.24 -10.67 6.40
C LEU A 136 13.79 -10.85 6.83
N HIS A 137 13.39 -10.10 7.85
CA HIS A 137 12.04 -10.07 8.40
C HIS A 137 11.38 -8.74 8.03
N ARG A 138 10.25 -8.79 7.36
CA ARG A 138 9.48 -7.61 6.95
C ARG A 138 8.75 -7.02 8.14
N ARG A 139 8.79 -5.69 8.24
CA ARG A 139 8.10 -4.87 9.22
C ARG A 139 7.69 -3.54 8.61
N VAL A 140 6.79 -2.82 9.24
CA VAL A 140 6.34 -1.50 8.77
C VAL A 140 7.08 -0.41 9.54
N SER A 141 7.61 0.55 8.81
CA SER A 141 8.22 1.76 9.36
C SER A 141 7.54 3.01 8.84
N LEU A 142 7.58 4.06 9.64
CA LEU A 142 7.02 5.37 9.37
C LEU A 142 8.12 6.33 8.92
N TRP A 143 7.81 7.07 7.86
CA TRP A 143 8.43 8.33 7.51
C TRP A 143 7.40 9.44 7.67
N PHE A 144 7.81 10.59 8.13
CA PHE A 144 6.91 11.73 8.25
C PHE A 144 7.54 13.00 7.72
N ASN A 145 6.68 13.89 7.25
CA ASN A 145 7.05 15.20 6.74
C ASN A 145 6.32 16.27 7.56
N ALA A 146 7.06 17.18 8.17
CA ALA A 146 6.55 18.21 9.07
C ALA A 146 6.26 19.56 8.37
N GLY A 147 6.09 19.55 7.06
CA GLY A 147 5.92 20.78 6.31
C GLY A 147 5.26 20.58 4.95
N SER A 148 5.80 21.21 3.93
CA SER A 148 5.34 21.04 2.56
C SER A 148 5.54 19.60 2.09
N PHE A 149 4.60 19.09 1.29
CA PHE A 149 4.70 17.77 0.66
C PHE A 149 6.02 17.55 -0.08
N ALA A 150 6.57 18.61 -0.68
CA ALA A 150 7.87 18.61 -1.35
C ALA A 150 9.08 18.66 -0.40
N GLY A 151 8.86 18.81 0.90
CA GLY A 151 9.92 19.00 1.89
C GLY A 151 10.66 17.72 2.26
N SER A 152 11.50 17.83 3.29
CA SER A 152 12.28 16.70 3.79
C SER A 152 11.43 15.71 4.57
N TRP A 153 11.76 14.43 4.45
CA TRP A 153 11.12 13.34 5.17
C TRP A 153 12.06 12.80 6.26
N THR A 154 11.50 12.55 7.43
CA THR A 154 12.22 12.01 8.59
C THR A 154 11.80 10.57 8.84
N GLY A 155 12.73 9.66 8.98
CA GLY A 155 12.53 8.22 9.19
C GLY A 155 13.73 7.41 8.68
N PRO A 156 13.63 6.09 8.57
CA PRO A 156 12.47 5.29 8.96
C PRO A 156 12.44 5.03 10.49
N ILE A 157 11.25 4.98 11.05
CA ILE A 157 11.02 4.59 12.45
C ILE A 157 10.12 3.38 12.44
N THR A 158 10.56 2.26 12.98
CA THR A 158 9.74 1.03 13.05
C THR A 158 8.54 1.26 13.95
N ILE A 159 7.34 0.95 13.45
CA ILE A 159 6.07 1.17 14.15
C ILE A 159 5.22 -0.09 14.30
N LEU A 160 5.40 -1.06 13.41
CA LEU A 160 4.72 -2.35 13.48
C LEU A 160 5.68 -3.45 13.06
N GLU A 161 5.92 -4.40 13.95
CA GLU A 161 6.61 -5.65 13.64
C GLU A 161 5.90 -6.81 14.36
N PRO A 162 5.95 -8.04 13.83
CA PRO A 162 5.43 -9.21 14.52
C PRO A 162 6.07 -9.38 15.89
N ASP A 163 5.30 -9.90 16.83
CA ASP A 163 5.71 -10.16 18.21
C ASP A 163 5.53 -11.63 18.61
N GLU A 164 5.75 -11.96 19.89
CA GLU A 164 5.71 -13.32 20.42
C GLU A 164 4.32 -14.01 20.33
N GLN A 165 3.25 -13.25 20.09
CA GLN A 165 1.90 -13.78 19.91
C GLN A 165 1.62 -14.16 18.46
N ASP A 166 2.50 -13.79 17.52
CA ASP A 166 2.33 -14.10 16.11
C ASP A 166 2.93 -15.46 15.77
N PRO A 167 2.41 -16.14 14.73
CA PRO A 167 3.10 -17.27 14.14
C PRO A 167 4.53 -16.90 13.73
N ALA A 168 5.46 -17.81 13.91
CA ALA A 168 6.89 -17.55 13.65
C ALA A 168 7.21 -17.15 12.20
N ASP A 169 6.36 -17.53 11.26
CA ASP A 169 6.49 -17.25 9.83
C ASP A 169 5.73 -16.01 9.37
N LEU A 170 4.96 -15.35 10.28
CA LEU A 170 4.20 -14.16 9.93
C LEU A 170 5.12 -12.95 9.82
N GLN A 171 4.94 -12.17 8.76
CA GLN A 171 5.62 -10.90 8.52
C GLN A 171 4.63 -9.78 8.18
N HIS A 172 4.90 -8.55 8.59
CA HIS A 172 4.12 -7.39 8.24
C HIS A 172 4.59 -6.82 6.91
N TYR A 173 3.80 -7.02 5.85
CA TYR A 173 4.21 -6.71 4.49
C TYR A 173 3.88 -5.27 4.09
N TRP A 174 2.67 -4.79 4.45
CA TRP A 174 2.16 -3.51 4.00
C TRP A 174 1.16 -2.95 5.01
N LEU A 175 1.12 -1.64 5.19
CA LEU A 175 0.07 -0.95 5.94
C LEU A 175 -0.63 0.07 5.03
N SER A 176 -1.94 -0.10 4.79
CA SER A 176 -2.78 0.87 4.10
C SER A 176 -3.61 1.65 5.12
N PRO A 177 -3.24 2.89 5.48
CA PRO A 177 -3.96 3.69 6.45
C PRO A 177 -5.18 4.36 5.85
N TYR A 178 -6.18 4.64 6.69
CA TYR A 178 -7.32 5.49 6.37
C TYR A 178 -7.73 6.32 7.57
N ALA A 179 -8.33 7.49 7.32
CA ALA A 179 -8.82 8.37 8.37
C ALA A 179 -10.11 7.80 8.98
N THR A 180 -10.25 7.96 10.31
CA THR A 180 -11.47 7.72 11.05
C THR A 180 -11.93 9.03 11.70
N ARG A 181 -13.02 9.00 12.46
CA ARG A 181 -13.51 10.22 13.15
C ARG A 181 -12.56 10.73 14.24
N SER A 182 -11.77 9.86 14.83
CA SER A 182 -10.94 10.18 16.00
C SER A 182 -9.48 9.73 15.89
N GLY A 183 -9.04 9.32 14.71
CA GLY A 183 -7.70 8.79 14.52
C GLY A 183 -7.56 8.09 13.17
N TYR A 184 -6.96 6.92 13.20
CA TYR A 184 -6.63 6.16 12.00
C TYR A 184 -7.10 4.71 12.12
N GLY A 185 -7.62 4.17 11.04
CA GLY A 185 -7.68 2.74 10.80
C GLY A 185 -6.59 2.35 9.81
N GLY A 186 -6.24 1.07 9.81
CA GLY A 186 -5.27 0.53 8.87
C GLY A 186 -5.59 -0.90 8.47
N LEU A 187 -5.26 -1.22 7.23
CA LEU A 187 -5.30 -2.57 6.68
C LEU A 187 -3.86 -3.07 6.63
N LEU A 188 -3.53 -3.97 7.55
CA LEU A 188 -2.20 -4.55 7.66
C LEU A 188 -2.15 -5.84 6.84
N LEU A 189 -1.36 -5.83 5.77
CA LEU A 189 -1.10 -7.01 4.98
C LEU A 189 -0.10 -7.92 5.70
N CYS A 190 -0.54 -9.11 6.01
CA CYS A 190 0.20 -10.15 6.70
C CYS A 190 0.69 -11.20 5.68
N HIS A 191 1.99 -11.45 5.63
CA HIS A 191 2.61 -12.45 4.78
C HIS A 191 3.05 -13.64 5.61
N HIS A 192 2.58 -14.84 5.26
CA HIS A 192 2.95 -16.11 5.87
C HIS A 192 4.04 -16.75 5.03
N THR A 193 5.29 -16.69 5.49
CA THR A 193 6.44 -17.08 4.66
C THR A 193 6.56 -18.59 4.45
N GLN A 194 5.92 -19.41 5.27
CA GLN A 194 5.96 -20.87 5.15
C GLN A 194 5.17 -21.36 3.93
N ASP A 195 3.97 -20.84 3.71
CA ASP A 195 3.10 -21.21 2.60
C ASP A 195 2.96 -20.10 1.54
N GLN A 196 3.58 -18.95 1.79
CA GLN A 196 3.61 -17.77 0.92
C GLN A 196 2.26 -17.10 0.71
N THR A 197 1.28 -17.39 1.57
CA THR A 197 -0.04 -16.76 1.52
C THR A 197 -0.02 -15.34 2.10
N MET A 198 -1.04 -14.56 1.78
CA MET A 198 -1.24 -13.22 2.34
C MET A 198 -2.70 -12.99 2.70
N ASP A 199 -2.94 -12.47 3.89
CA ASP A 199 -4.23 -12.00 4.36
C ASP A 199 -4.14 -10.56 4.90
N VAL A 200 -5.28 -10.00 5.31
CA VAL A 200 -5.35 -8.62 5.78
C VAL A 200 -5.95 -8.56 7.18
N GLN A 201 -5.22 -8.00 8.13
CA GLN A 201 -5.69 -7.69 9.47
C GLN A 201 -6.06 -6.21 9.61
N ARG A 202 -6.98 -5.93 10.54
CA ARG A 202 -7.32 -4.55 10.92
C ARG A 202 -6.43 -4.07 12.05
N VAL A 203 -5.93 -2.83 11.91
CA VAL A 203 -5.21 -2.12 12.96
C VAL A 203 -5.80 -0.73 13.18
N THR A 204 -5.61 -0.15 14.35
CA THR A 204 -6.10 1.19 14.70
C THR A 204 -5.00 2.01 15.36
N SER A 205 -5.11 3.34 15.26
CA SER A 205 -4.17 4.27 15.90
C SER A 205 -4.85 5.59 16.19
N ASP A 206 -4.49 6.23 17.31
CA ASP A 206 -4.95 7.58 17.66
C ASP A 206 -4.04 8.67 17.09
N ASP A 207 -2.80 8.31 16.75
CA ASP A 207 -1.75 9.27 16.39
C ASP A 207 -1.09 8.97 15.03
N GLY A 208 -1.42 7.86 14.39
CA GLY A 208 -0.76 7.39 13.16
C GLY A 208 0.66 6.84 13.39
N TRP A 209 1.12 6.78 14.64
CA TRP A 209 2.43 6.31 15.04
C TRP A 209 2.36 5.01 15.84
N SER A 210 1.53 5.02 16.89
CA SER A 210 1.31 3.88 17.77
C SER A 210 0.10 3.10 17.25
N TRP A 211 0.31 1.90 16.76
CA TRP A 211 -0.73 1.08 16.18
C TRP A 211 -1.08 -0.10 17.08
N SER A 212 -2.37 -0.35 17.23
CA SER A 212 -2.92 -1.48 17.96
C SER A 212 -3.57 -2.47 17.01
N ARG A 213 -3.29 -3.74 17.19
CA ARG A 213 -3.95 -4.85 16.49
C ARG A 213 -5.16 -5.32 17.31
N ALA A 214 -6.15 -5.92 16.67
CA ALA A 214 -7.25 -6.56 17.38
C ALA A 214 -6.73 -7.69 18.29
N ASP A 215 -7.36 -7.91 19.44
CA ASP A 215 -6.89 -8.87 20.44
C ASP A 215 -6.77 -10.30 19.91
N ASP A 216 -7.68 -10.69 19.02
CA ASP A 216 -7.72 -12.02 18.40
C ASP A 216 -6.82 -12.14 17.16
N ARG A 217 -6.33 -11.01 16.65
CA ARG A 217 -5.48 -10.93 15.44
C ARG A 217 -6.01 -11.69 14.21
N GLN A 218 -7.33 -11.88 14.17
CA GLN A 218 -7.95 -12.57 13.05
C GLN A 218 -7.94 -11.71 11.78
N PRO A 219 -7.82 -12.32 10.60
CA PRO A 219 -7.94 -11.59 9.36
C PRO A 219 -9.29 -10.89 9.22
N LEU A 220 -9.27 -9.60 8.87
CA LEU A 220 -10.45 -8.87 8.39
C LEU A 220 -10.87 -9.37 7.02
N LEU A 221 -9.87 -9.63 6.18
CA LEU A 221 -10.02 -10.25 4.86
C LEU A 221 -9.23 -11.57 4.87
N PRO A 222 -9.89 -12.69 5.21
CA PRO A 222 -9.27 -14.01 5.13
C PRO A 222 -9.13 -14.45 3.68
N LEU A 223 -8.32 -15.47 3.46
CA LEU A 223 -8.23 -16.14 2.16
C LEU A 223 -9.56 -16.81 1.81
N GLY A 224 -9.91 -16.77 0.54
CA GLY A 224 -11.06 -17.49 0.02
C GLY A 224 -10.89 -19.02 0.02
N GLU A 225 -11.96 -19.72 -0.23
CA GLU A 225 -11.97 -21.18 -0.31
C GLU A 225 -11.15 -21.67 -1.52
N ARG A 226 -10.72 -22.93 -1.46
CA ARG A 226 -10.04 -23.57 -2.60
C ARG A 226 -10.90 -23.46 -3.86
N GLY A 227 -10.31 -22.99 -4.93
CA GLY A 227 -10.99 -22.78 -6.21
C GLY A 227 -11.60 -21.38 -6.37
N SER A 228 -11.50 -20.51 -5.37
CA SER A 228 -11.81 -19.08 -5.54
C SER A 228 -10.60 -18.29 -6.05
N PHE A 229 -10.85 -17.13 -6.65
CA PHE A 229 -9.79 -16.28 -7.21
C PHE A 229 -8.84 -15.70 -6.15
N ASP A 230 -9.26 -15.67 -4.91
CA ASP A 230 -8.58 -15.07 -3.77
C ASP A 230 -8.05 -16.10 -2.75
N CYS A 231 -8.00 -17.38 -3.14
CA CYS A 231 -7.58 -18.46 -2.24
C CYS A 231 -6.07 -18.46 -1.92
N GLY A 232 -5.23 -17.76 -2.65
CA GLY A 232 -3.77 -17.70 -2.42
C GLY A 232 -3.31 -16.44 -1.72
N MET A 233 -3.79 -15.31 -2.18
CA MET A 233 -3.48 -13.99 -1.58
C MET A 233 -4.68 -13.07 -1.63
N VAL A 234 -4.86 -12.32 -0.53
CA VAL A 234 -5.76 -11.18 -0.45
C VAL A 234 -4.96 -9.96 -0.06
N THR A 235 -5.06 -8.88 -0.83
CA THR A 235 -4.37 -7.62 -0.56
C THR A 235 -5.32 -6.44 -0.66
N ALA A 236 -5.26 -5.51 0.30
CA ALA A 236 -6.07 -4.31 0.31
C ALA A 236 -5.18 -3.07 0.40
N SER A 237 -4.96 -2.42 -0.72
CA SER A 237 -4.22 -1.14 -0.82
C SER A 237 -5.15 0.07 -0.81
N SER A 238 -6.45 -0.16 -0.90
CA SER A 238 -7.49 0.86 -0.88
C SER A 238 -7.99 1.14 0.54
N MET A 239 -8.67 2.27 0.72
CA MET A 239 -9.44 2.54 1.92
C MET A 239 -10.90 2.12 1.72
N PRO A 240 -11.65 1.89 2.82
CA PRO A 240 -13.11 1.77 2.76
C PRO A 240 -13.72 3.03 2.11
N CYS A 241 -14.57 2.83 1.13
CA CYS A 241 -15.23 3.90 0.37
C CYS A 241 -16.74 3.86 0.61
N ARG A 242 -17.36 5.03 0.77
CA ARG A 242 -18.81 5.12 0.90
C ARG A 242 -19.47 5.29 -0.46
N PHE A 243 -20.44 4.42 -0.74
CA PHE A 243 -21.33 4.50 -1.89
C PHE A 243 -22.79 4.50 -1.40
N GLY A 244 -23.44 5.66 -1.37
CA GLY A 244 -24.75 5.80 -0.75
C GLY A 244 -24.69 5.46 0.74
N ASP A 245 -25.49 4.48 1.18
CA ASP A 245 -25.52 4.01 2.55
C ASP A 245 -24.56 2.85 2.85
N GLN A 246 -23.91 2.29 1.82
CA GLN A 246 -22.96 1.20 1.97
C GLN A 246 -21.53 1.72 2.14
N VAL A 247 -20.72 0.95 2.84
CA VAL A 247 -19.26 1.15 2.93
C VAL A 247 -18.62 -0.07 2.28
N LEU A 248 -17.96 0.13 1.16
CA LEU A 248 -17.32 -0.91 0.38
C LEU A 248 -15.80 -0.88 0.58
N LEU A 249 -15.21 -2.04 0.77
CA LEU A 249 -13.76 -2.22 0.78
C LEU A 249 -13.34 -3.04 -0.44
N PRO A 250 -12.76 -2.41 -1.47
CA PRO A 250 -12.17 -3.14 -2.58
C PRO A 250 -10.88 -3.85 -2.15
N TYR A 251 -10.69 -5.07 -2.63
CA TYR A 251 -9.45 -5.82 -2.42
C TYR A 251 -9.03 -6.56 -3.69
N ASN A 252 -7.75 -6.88 -3.81
CA ASN A 252 -7.26 -7.74 -4.87
C ASN A 252 -7.12 -9.17 -4.34
N GLY A 253 -7.54 -10.14 -5.12
CA GLY A 253 -7.39 -11.56 -4.85
C GLY A 253 -6.59 -12.28 -5.93
N ARG A 254 -5.80 -13.28 -5.53
CA ARG A 254 -5.08 -14.18 -6.41
C ARG A 254 -5.14 -15.61 -5.90
N ALA A 255 -5.30 -16.57 -6.81
CA ALA A 255 -5.18 -18.00 -6.49
C ALA A 255 -3.71 -18.44 -6.35
N THR A 256 -2.77 -17.66 -6.88
CA THR A 256 -1.33 -17.84 -6.67
C THR A 256 -0.90 -17.19 -5.36
N VAL A 257 0.17 -17.69 -4.77
CA VAL A 257 0.81 -17.14 -3.57
C VAL A 257 1.97 -16.22 -3.93
N HIS A 258 2.66 -15.64 -2.94
CA HIS A 258 3.66 -14.59 -3.15
C HIS A 258 4.81 -14.98 -4.08
N ASP A 259 5.26 -16.23 -4.07
CA ASP A 259 6.27 -16.75 -5.00
C ASP A 259 5.72 -17.07 -6.41
N GLN A 260 4.49 -16.64 -6.72
CA GLN A 260 3.77 -16.81 -7.99
C GLN A 260 3.36 -18.27 -8.30
N LEU A 261 3.53 -19.19 -7.38
CA LEU A 261 3.06 -20.56 -7.54
C LEU A 261 1.56 -20.67 -7.22
N GLN A 262 0.89 -21.65 -7.80
CA GLN A 262 -0.47 -22.02 -7.39
C GLN A 262 -0.46 -22.48 -5.94
N ARG A 263 -1.39 -21.95 -5.11
CA ARG A 263 -1.54 -22.41 -3.72
C ARG A 263 -1.85 -23.90 -3.65
N TYR A 264 -2.67 -24.37 -4.59
CA TYR A 264 -3.06 -25.76 -4.72
C TYR A 264 -2.56 -26.31 -6.04
N PRO A 265 -1.39 -26.99 -6.06
CA PRO A 265 -0.81 -27.56 -7.27
C PRO A 265 -1.77 -28.56 -7.92
N GLY A 266 -1.97 -28.44 -9.23
CA GLY A 266 -2.87 -29.29 -10.00
C GLY A 266 -4.28 -28.74 -10.19
N ASP A 267 -4.66 -27.65 -9.50
CA ASP A 267 -5.90 -26.94 -9.80
C ASP A 267 -5.76 -26.14 -11.12
N ALA A 268 -6.88 -25.88 -11.77
CA ALA A 268 -6.90 -25.00 -12.94
C ALA A 268 -6.42 -23.59 -12.56
N ALA A 269 -5.72 -22.94 -13.48
CA ALA A 269 -5.35 -21.54 -13.31
C ALA A 269 -6.60 -20.66 -13.21
N ILE A 270 -6.61 -19.76 -12.24
CA ILE A 270 -7.69 -18.83 -12.00
C ILE A 270 -7.12 -17.41 -12.14
N ASP A 271 -7.76 -16.58 -12.96
CA ASP A 271 -7.36 -15.20 -13.14
C ASP A 271 -7.50 -14.39 -11.83
N PRO A 272 -6.58 -13.47 -11.55
CA PRO A 272 -6.71 -12.57 -10.43
C PRO A 272 -7.93 -11.68 -10.59
N GLY A 273 -8.51 -11.24 -9.50
CA GLY A 273 -9.72 -10.43 -9.51
C GLY A 273 -9.74 -9.35 -8.45
N ILE A 274 -10.73 -8.48 -8.54
CA ILE A 274 -11.07 -7.49 -7.53
C ILE A 274 -12.35 -7.94 -6.84
N GLY A 275 -12.28 -8.13 -5.53
CA GLY A 275 -13.43 -8.39 -4.66
C GLY A 275 -13.89 -7.11 -3.96
N LEU A 276 -15.13 -7.15 -3.46
CA LEU A 276 -15.72 -6.09 -2.64
C LEU A 276 -16.29 -6.72 -1.37
N VAL A 277 -16.00 -6.10 -0.23
CA VAL A 277 -16.59 -6.43 1.06
C VAL A 277 -17.38 -5.24 1.56
N GLU A 278 -18.59 -5.50 2.09
CA GLU A 278 -19.46 -4.51 2.74
C GLU A 278 -19.15 -4.37 4.23
#